data_776592e34049cbeccc700ddf18dc0239
#
_entry.id   776592e34049cbeccc700ddf18dc0239
#
_cell.length_a   1.000
_cell.length_b   1.000
_cell.length_c   1.000
_cell.angle_alpha   90.00
_cell.angle_beta   90.00
_cell.angle_gamma   90.00
#
_symmetry.space_group_name_H-M   'P 1'
#
loop_
_entity.id
_entity.type
_entity.pdbx_description
1 polymer ?
#
loop_
_entity_poly.entity_id
_entity_poly.type
_entity_poly.pdbx_seq_one_letter_code
_entity_poly.pdbx_strand_id
1 'polypeptide(L)'
;MSLSLNKIFAHAGRDLLIRELSLDSRNVRAGDLFLAVPGGKLDGRAHIADALQRGAAAVAYEVEGATVLPITDVPLIPVKGLAAQLSDIAGRFYGDPSRQLNLIGVTGTNGKTSVTQLVAQALDLLGQHCGIVGTLGTGFYGALQSGLHTTPNPIAVQATLADLKKAGAKAVAMEVSSHGLDQGRVTALAFDVAVMTNLSRDHLDYHGNMEAYAAAKAKLFGWNDLKCRVVNLDDAFGRQLAAEKSESRLISYSLEDSNAYLYCREAQFNDEGVLATLVTPQGEHHLRSTLLGRFNLSNVLAAIGALLGLDYALDEILRVLPKLEGPAGRMQRLGGGTQPLVVVDYAHTPDALEKVLEALRPHAKGKLLCLFGCGGDRDRGKRPLMAEIVERLADGVLVTDDNPRSEAPSQIFDDIRAGFKDASQVTFVAGRGAAIAQLIASASADDVVVLAGKGHEDYQEINGERHAFSDLVEADHALTAWEVAHA
;
A
#
# COMPACT_ATOMS: atom_id res chain seq x y z
N MET A 1 28.39 -3.52 3.78
CA MET A 1 29.03 -2.45 2.99
C MET A 1 29.80 -1.59 3.96
N SER A 2 30.92 -1.03 3.62
CA SER A 2 31.61 -0.07 4.48
C SER A 2 32.10 1.10 3.63
N LEU A 3 31.99 2.31 4.16
CA LEU A 3 32.37 3.53 3.45
C LEU A 3 33.21 4.44 4.34
N SER A 4 34.19 5.11 3.76
CA SER A 4 34.99 6.13 4.46
C SER A 4 34.10 7.27 4.96
N LEU A 5 34.30 7.68 6.22
CA LEU A 5 33.57 8.79 6.84
C LEU A 5 33.72 10.08 6.05
N ASN A 6 34.89 10.32 5.42
CA ASN A 6 35.14 11.50 4.58
C ASN A 6 34.34 11.50 3.28
N LYS A 7 33.86 10.35 2.81
CA LYS A 7 32.90 10.27 1.69
C LYS A 7 31.47 10.61 2.10
N ILE A 8 31.15 10.45 3.39
CA ILE A 8 29.84 10.81 3.96
C ILE A 8 29.83 12.30 4.31
N PHE A 9 30.87 12.76 5.03
CA PHE A 9 31.05 14.14 5.48
C PHE A 9 32.44 14.66 5.10
N ALA A 10 32.51 15.61 4.17
CA ALA A 10 33.75 16.10 3.59
C ALA A 10 34.76 16.71 4.60
N HIS A 11 34.32 17.00 5.82
CA HIS A 11 35.14 17.66 6.87
C HIS A 11 35.08 16.90 8.21
N ALA A 12 35.02 15.57 8.17
CA ALA A 12 34.90 14.76 9.38
C ALA A 12 36.16 14.75 10.29
N GLY A 13 37.23 15.37 9.85
CA GLY A 13 38.50 15.52 10.61
C GLY A 13 39.35 14.26 10.61
N ARG A 14 38.79 13.10 10.90
CA ARG A 14 39.47 11.79 10.92
C ARG A 14 38.78 10.83 9.96
N ASP A 15 39.54 10.22 9.07
CA ASP A 15 39.00 9.22 8.15
C ASP A 15 38.89 7.85 8.82
N LEU A 16 37.66 7.31 8.84
CA LEU A 16 37.30 6.03 9.45
C LEU A 16 36.41 5.27 8.48
N LEU A 17 36.47 3.95 8.53
CA LEU A 17 35.49 3.09 7.83
C LEU A 17 34.23 2.96 8.67
N ILE A 18 33.11 3.40 8.12
CA ILE A 18 31.79 3.27 8.71
C ILE A 18 31.15 2.01 8.17
N ARG A 19 30.64 1.17 9.07
CA ARG A 19 30.03 -0.13 8.76
C ARG A 19 28.57 0.00 8.37
N GLU A 20 27.81 0.85 9.11
CA GLU A 20 26.39 1.03 8.95
C GLU A 20 25.94 2.41 9.50
N LEU A 21 24.74 2.87 9.12
CA LEU A 21 24.11 4.08 9.64
C LEU A 21 23.00 3.70 10.63
N SER A 22 22.88 4.42 11.75
CA SER A 22 21.82 4.20 12.72
C SER A 22 21.20 5.50 13.23
N LEU A 23 19.84 5.54 13.29
CA LEU A 23 19.05 6.58 13.97
C LEU A 23 18.65 6.19 15.40
N ASP A 24 18.84 4.91 15.77
CA ASP A 24 18.46 4.38 17.07
C ASP A 24 19.72 3.90 17.80
N SER A 25 20.05 4.52 18.94
CA SER A 25 21.23 4.17 19.74
C SER A 25 21.24 2.70 20.16
N ARG A 26 20.06 2.11 20.40
CA ARG A 26 19.88 0.71 20.82
C ARG A 26 20.35 -0.29 19.75
N ASN A 27 20.30 0.12 18.48
CA ASN A 27 20.70 -0.70 17.33
C ASN A 27 22.16 -0.50 16.90
N VAL A 28 22.84 0.48 17.50
CA VAL A 28 24.26 0.77 17.21
C VAL A 28 25.14 -0.41 17.57
N ARG A 29 26.08 -0.72 16.68
CA ARG A 29 27.13 -1.74 16.86
C ARG A 29 28.50 -1.13 16.57
N ALA A 30 29.55 -1.82 16.94
CA ALA A 30 30.92 -1.37 16.68
C ALA A 30 31.16 -1.08 15.20
N GLY A 31 31.67 0.12 14.90
CA GLY A 31 31.92 0.59 13.55
C GLY A 31 30.77 1.37 12.89
N ASP A 32 29.64 1.57 13.55
CA ASP A 32 28.51 2.33 12.99
C ASP A 32 28.68 3.83 13.17
N LEU A 33 28.01 4.57 12.29
CA LEU A 33 27.78 6.01 12.43
C LEU A 33 26.39 6.24 13.04
N PHE A 34 26.34 6.83 14.22
CA PHE A 34 25.09 7.24 14.84
C PHE A 34 24.69 8.65 14.35
N LEU A 35 23.45 8.80 13.89
CA LEU A 35 22.89 10.06 13.43
C LEU A 35 21.90 10.59 14.47
N ALA A 36 22.37 11.50 15.32
CA ALA A 36 21.66 12.01 16.48
C ALA A 36 20.79 13.23 16.09
N VAL A 37 19.57 12.95 15.65
CA VAL A 37 18.58 13.96 15.24
C VAL A 37 17.52 14.20 16.30
N PRO A 38 17.01 15.42 16.48
CA PRO A 38 15.81 15.68 17.26
C PRO A 38 14.60 15.09 16.54
N GLY A 39 13.82 14.28 17.22
CA GLY A 39 12.55 13.73 16.72
C GLY A 39 11.35 14.38 17.41
N GLY A 40 10.13 14.07 16.94
CA GLY A 40 8.90 14.65 17.49
C GLY A 40 8.57 14.25 18.94
N LYS A 41 9.02 13.07 19.39
CA LYS A 41 8.80 12.55 20.77
C LYS A 41 10.09 12.32 21.54
N LEU A 42 11.19 12.06 20.87
CA LEU A 42 12.50 11.75 21.46
C LEU A 42 13.57 12.56 20.76
N ASP A 43 14.56 13.02 21.52
CA ASP A 43 15.73 13.71 20.98
C ASP A 43 16.91 12.71 20.92
N GLY A 44 17.33 12.34 19.70
CA GLY A 44 18.44 11.41 19.48
C GLY A 44 19.77 11.89 20.12
N ARG A 45 19.94 13.20 20.32
CA ARG A 45 21.13 13.78 20.97
C ARG A 45 21.28 13.35 22.44
N ALA A 46 20.18 13.11 23.13
CA ALA A 46 20.19 12.60 24.50
C ALA A 46 20.78 11.17 24.61
N HIS A 47 20.88 10.46 23.47
CA HIS A 47 21.34 9.06 23.40
C HIS A 47 22.77 8.92 22.82
N ILE A 48 23.52 10.02 22.65
CA ILE A 48 24.90 10.00 22.13
C ILE A 48 25.79 9.14 23.03
N ALA A 49 25.70 9.30 24.34
CA ALA A 49 26.51 8.53 25.29
C ALA A 49 26.24 7.01 25.18
N ASP A 50 24.98 6.60 25.04
CA ASP A 50 24.59 5.19 24.84
C ASP A 50 25.16 4.64 23.51
N ALA A 51 25.05 5.41 22.42
CA ALA A 51 25.61 5.02 21.12
C ALA A 51 27.15 4.84 21.19
N LEU A 52 27.87 5.72 21.91
CA LEU A 52 29.31 5.61 22.12
C LEU A 52 29.66 4.35 22.93
N GLN A 53 28.92 4.07 24.01
CA GLN A 53 29.11 2.84 24.82
C GLN A 53 28.90 1.55 24.01
N ARG A 54 28.02 1.58 22.98
CA ARG A 54 27.77 0.49 22.06
C ARG A 54 28.78 0.39 20.93
N GLY A 55 29.76 1.31 20.85
CA GLY A 55 30.86 1.26 19.92
C GLY A 55 30.63 2.02 18.62
N ALA A 56 29.81 3.06 18.63
CA ALA A 56 29.74 3.98 17.49
C ALA A 56 31.13 4.45 17.09
N ALA A 57 31.51 4.33 15.83
CA ALA A 57 32.80 4.78 15.31
C ALA A 57 32.83 6.31 15.11
N ALA A 58 31.67 6.92 14.88
CA ALA A 58 31.46 8.37 14.79
C ALA A 58 30.01 8.70 15.16
N VAL A 59 29.75 9.96 15.51
CA VAL A 59 28.42 10.50 15.75
C VAL A 59 28.26 11.80 14.97
N ALA A 60 27.27 11.87 14.09
CA ALA A 60 26.82 13.14 13.52
C ALA A 60 25.59 13.63 14.31
N TYR A 61 25.59 14.90 14.71
CA TYR A 61 24.52 15.43 15.55
C TYR A 61 24.02 16.80 15.06
N GLU A 62 22.73 17.06 15.28
CA GLU A 62 22.13 18.37 15.01
C GLU A 62 22.70 19.43 15.94
N VAL A 63 23.23 20.54 15.38
CA VAL A 63 23.83 21.63 16.16
C VAL A 63 22.81 22.64 16.67
N GLU A 64 21.65 22.74 16.03
CA GLU A 64 20.62 23.70 16.46
C GLU A 64 19.96 23.22 17.75
N GLY A 65 19.89 24.11 18.73
CA GLY A 65 19.40 23.84 20.09
C GLY A 65 20.48 23.35 21.04
N ALA A 66 20.21 23.48 22.33
CA ALA A 66 21.17 23.12 23.39
C ALA A 66 21.42 21.62 23.44
N THR A 67 22.68 21.19 23.43
CA THR A 67 23.10 19.80 23.58
C THR A 67 24.37 19.75 24.41
N VAL A 68 24.37 18.89 25.44
CA VAL A 68 25.59 18.60 26.21
C VAL A 68 26.26 17.39 25.55
N LEU A 69 27.43 17.61 25.00
CA LEU A 69 28.20 16.56 24.35
C LEU A 69 29.09 15.84 25.36
N PRO A 70 29.21 14.50 25.31
CA PRO A 70 30.15 13.76 26.14
C PRO A 70 31.59 14.04 25.72
N ILE A 71 32.50 13.96 26.66
CA ILE A 71 33.96 13.97 26.42
C ILE A 71 34.34 12.62 25.83
N THR A 72 34.90 12.57 24.63
CA THR A 72 35.22 11.35 23.90
C THR A 72 36.29 11.59 22.85
N ASP A 73 37.06 10.55 22.51
CA ASP A 73 37.99 10.55 21.37
C ASP A 73 37.30 10.13 20.05
N VAL A 74 36.02 9.71 20.11
CA VAL A 74 35.20 9.38 18.92
C VAL A 74 34.81 10.67 18.22
N PRO A 75 34.94 10.76 16.90
CA PRO A 75 34.55 11.95 16.14
C PRO A 75 33.09 12.32 16.36
N LEU A 76 32.84 13.53 16.84
CA LEU A 76 31.54 14.16 16.95
C LEU A 76 31.42 15.20 15.84
N ILE A 77 30.54 14.98 14.87
CA ILE A 77 30.41 15.77 13.64
C ILE A 77 29.20 16.69 13.78
N PRO A 78 29.39 18.00 13.95
CA PRO A 78 28.28 18.94 14.01
C PRO A 78 27.67 19.14 12.61
N VAL A 79 26.35 19.00 12.50
CA VAL A 79 25.63 19.17 11.24
C VAL A 79 24.41 20.07 11.49
N LYS A 80 24.30 21.14 10.72
CA LYS A 80 23.12 22.01 10.74
C LYS A 80 22.05 21.44 9.82
N GLY A 81 20.82 21.26 10.34
CA GLY A 81 19.71 20.69 9.59
C GLY A 81 19.94 19.20 9.26
N LEU A 82 20.51 18.43 10.19
CA LEU A 82 20.85 17.02 10.00
C LEU A 82 19.63 16.19 9.56
N ALA A 83 18.45 16.46 10.12
CA ALA A 83 17.22 15.73 9.78
C ALA A 83 16.86 15.85 8.29
N ALA A 84 17.02 17.05 7.70
CA ALA A 84 16.76 17.30 6.28
C ALA A 84 17.81 16.64 5.36
N GLN A 85 19.00 16.34 5.88
CA GLN A 85 20.10 15.76 5.12
C GLN A 85 20.18 14.23 5.21
N LEU A 86 19.32 13.58 6.02
CA LEU A 86 19.38 12.11 6.24
C LEU A 86 19.28 11.31 4.94
N SER A 87 18.41 11.72 4.02
CA SER A 87 18.23 11.01 2.74
C SER A 87 19.50 11.12 1.87
N ASP A 88 20.14 12.28 1.81
CA ASP A 88 21.40 12.51 1.09
C ASP A 88 22.58 11.77 1.72
N ILE A 89 22.67 11.79 3.06
CA ILE A 89 23.69 11.06 3.83
C ILE A 89 23.58 9.57 3.54
N ALA A 90 22.36 9.02 3.63
CA ALA A 90 22.12 7.62 3.34
C ALA A 90 22.36 7.29 1.85
N GLY A 91 21.97 8.15 0.92
CA GLY A 91 22.26 8.01 -0.51
C GLY A 91 23.76 7.85 -0.75
N ARG A 92 24.58 8.77 -0.26
CA ARG A 92 26.05 8.66 -0.36
C ARG A 92 26.59 7.39 0.26
N PHE A 93 26.08 6.98 1.42
CA PHE A 93 26.53 5.77 2.11
C PHE A 93 26.23 4.51 1.30
N TYR A 94 25.01 4.40 0.75
CA TYR A 94 24.58 3.23 -0.02
C TYR A 94 24.86 3.34 -1.53
N GLY A 95 25.53 4.40 -1.99
CA GLY A 95 25.98 4.59 -3.38
C GLY A 95 24.87 5.00 -4.33
N ASP A 96 23.92 5.81 -3.87
CA ASP A 96 22.79 6.38 -4.64
C ASP A 96 22.05 5.33 -5.47
N PRO A 97 21.47 4.29 -4.85
CA PRO A 97 20.91 3.15 -5.57
C PRO A 97 19.74 3.52 -6.47
N SER A 98 18.96 4.56 -6.15
CA SER A 98 17.86 5.03 -6.98
C SER A 98 18.27 5.52 -8.36
N ARG A 99 19.49 6.06 -8.50
CA ARG A 99 20.05 6.48 -9.81
C ARG A 99 20.46 5.33 -10.70
N GLN A 100 20.40 4.11 -10.21
CA GLN A 100 20.81 2.88 -10.88
C GLN A 100 19.67 1.87 -11.05
N LEU A 101 18.45 2.31 -10.74
CA LEU A 101 17.18 1.57 -10.83
C LEU A 101 16.17 2.46 -11.54
N ASN A 102 15.22 1.86 -12.26
CA ASN A 102 14.02 2.60 -12.66
C ASN A 102 13.10 2.72 -11.44
N LEU A 103 12.93 3.92 -10.90
CA LEU A 103 12.17 4.14 -9.69
C LEU A 103 10.80 4.76 -9.98
N ILE A 104 9.74 4.05 -9.59
CA ILE A 104 8.35 4.46 -9.73
C ILE A 104 7.81 4.83 -8.36
N GLY A 105 7.45 6.09 -8.15
CA GLY A 105 6.82 6.59 -6.93
C GLY A 105 5.31 6.69 -7.10
N VAL A 106 4.55 5.99 -6.25
CA VAL A 106 3.07 6.03 -6.27
C VAL A 106 2.55 6.72 -5.03
N THR A 107 1.82 7.82 -5.22
CA THR A 107 1.14 8.55 -4.15
C THR A 107 -0.36 8.66 -4.39
N GLY A 108 -1.09 9.01 -3.36
CA GLY A 108 -2.55 9.16 -3.35
C GLY A 108 -3.13 8.80 -1.98
N THR A 109 -4.43 8.96 -1.78
CA THR A 109 -5.10 8.47 -0.57
C THR A 109 -5.26 6.96 -0.65
N ASN A 110 -5.89 6.46 -1.71
CA ASN A 110 -6.16 5.04 -1.96
C ASN A 110 -5.44 4.56 -3.22
N GLY A 111 -5.32 3.24 -3.40
CA GLY A 111 -4.78 2.62 -4.62
C GLY A 111 -3.25 2.49 -4.69
N LYS A 112 -2.46 3.12 -3.80
CA LYS A 112 -1.00 3.04 -3.81
C LYS A 112 -0.49 1.60 -3.85
N THR A 113 -0.93 0.78 -2.91
CA THR A 113 -0.53 -0.63 -2.79
C THR A 113 -0.94 -1.42 -4.04
N SER A 114 -2.16 -1.22 -4.54
CA SER A 114 -2.60 -1.91 -5.75
C SER A 114 -1.73 -1.56 -6.96
N VAL A 115 -1.49 -0.26 -7.18
CA VAL A 115 -0.69 0.19 -8.33
C VAL A 115 0.76 -0.28 -8.23
N THR A 116 1.41 -0.21 -7.06
CA THR A 116 2.79 -0.70 -6.89
C THR A 116 2.89 -2.20 -7.13
N GLN A 117 1.92 -2.98 -6.64
CA GLN A 117 1.87 -4.43 -6.86
C GLN A 117 1.63 -4.77 -8.33
N LEU A 118 0.70 -4.09 -9.01
CA LEU A 118 0.41 -4.30 -10.43
C LEU A 118 1.60 -3.95 -11.32
N VAL A 119 2.27 -2.83 -11.04
CA VAL A 119 3.49 -2.43 -11.78
C VAL A 119 4.60 -3.45 -11.58
N ALA A 120 4.83 -3.92 -10.36
CA ALA A 120 5.88 -4.90 -10.10
C ALA A 120 5.60 -6.24 -10.79
N GLN A 121 4.37 -6.76 -10.69
CA GLN A 121 3.99 -8.00 -11.39
C GLN A 121 4.12 -7.86 -12.90
N ALA A 122 3.66 -6.73 -13.47
CA ALA A 122 3.76 -6.50 -14.91
C ALA A 122 5.21 -6.47 -15.39
N LEU A 123 6.10 -5.78 -14.65
CA LEU A 123 7.52 -5.74 -14.96
C LEU A 123 8.18 -7.13 -14.87
N ASP A 124 7.87 -7.92 -13.84
CA ASP A 124 8.36 -9.29 -13.72
C ASP A 124 7.89 -10.17 -14.90
N LEU A 125 6.62 -10.07 -15.31
CA LEU A 125 6.08 -10.77 -16.48
C LEU A 125 6.69 -10.30 -17.81
N LEU A 126 7.19 -9.07 -17.85
CA LEU A 126 7.94 -8.50 -18.97
C LEU A 126 9.45 -8.79 -18.90
N GLY A 127 9.88 -9.60 -17.92
CA GLY A 127 11.28 -10.01 -17.76
C GLY A 127 12.18 -9.00 -17.06
N GLN A 128 11.59 -8.00 -16.38
CA GLN A 128 12.31 -6.99 -15.60
C GLN A 128 12.03 -7.17 -14.11
N HIS A 129 13.00 -7.69 -13.38
CA HIS A 129 12.84 -7.96 -11.96
C HIS A 129 12.57 -6.67 -11.17
N CYS A 130 11.38 -6.56 -10.55
CA CYS A 130 10.92 -5.34 -9.89
C CYS A 130 10.77 -5.53 -8.39
N GLY A 131 11.47 -4.69 -7.62
CA GLY A 131 11.29 -4.60 -6.18
C GLY A 131 10.03 -3.81 -5.81
N ILE A 132 9.52 -4.07 -4.61
CA ILE A 132 8.38 -3.36 -4.02
C ILE A 132 8.81 -2.77 -2.67
N VAL A 133 8.39 -1.53 -2.41
CA VAL A 133 8.50 -0.87 -1.11
C VAL A 133 7.14 -0.28 -0.75
N GLY A 134 6.48 -0.78 0.28
CA GLY A 134 5.12 -0.31 0.60
C GLY A 134 4.53 -0.88 1.87
N THR A 135 3.24 -0.69 2.02
CA THR A 135 2.45 -1.05 3.22
C THR A 135 2.49 -2.56 3.51
N LEU A 136 2.45 -3.40 2.48
CA LEU A 136 2.51 -4.86 2.64
C LEU A 136 3.94 -5.36 2.92
N GLY A 137 4.92 -4.48 2.85
CA GLY A 137 6.32 -4.82 3.11
C GLY A 137 7.27 -4.40 2.00
N THR A 138 8.49 -4.94 2.06
CA THR A 138 9.57 -4.71 1.10
C THR A 138 10.10 -6.03 0.57
N GLY A 139 10.47 -6.09 -0.70
CA GLY A 139 10.98 -7.30 -1.34
C GLY A 139 10.55 -7.42 -2.79
N PHE A 140 10.39 -8.65 -3.27
CA PHE A 140 9.83 -8.96 -4.59
C PHE A 140 8.39 -9.48 -4.45
N TYR A 141 7.61 -9.40 -5.53
CA TYR A 141 6.25 -9.93 -5.52
C TYR A 141 6.22 -11.40 -5.06
N GLY A 142 5.31 -11.75 -4.17
CA GLY A 142 5.22 -13.08 -3.57
C GLY A 142 6.23 -13.37 -2.44
N ALA A 143 7.20 -12.46 -2.17
CA ALA A 143 8.24 -12.64 -1.14
C ALA A 143 8.54 -11.33 -0.39
N LEU A 144 7.47 -10.66 0.07
CA LEU A 144 7.58 -9.43 0.83
C LEU A 144 7.91 -9.71 2.31
N GLN A 145 8.80 -8.91 2.86
CA GLN A 145 9.08 -8.86 4.28
C GLN A 145 8.31 -7.70 4.91
N SER A 146 7.51 -7.97 5.93
CA SER A 146 6.69 -6.96 6.61
C SER A 146 7.53 -5.81 7.16
N GLY A 147 7.04 -4.58 6.99
CA GLY A 147 7.65 -3.35 7.47
C GLY A 147 6.75 -2.59 8.44
N LEU A 148 7.33 -1.63 9.17
CA LEU A 148 6.59 -0.80 10.14
C LEU A 148 5.85 0.38 9.48
N HIS A 149 6.25 0.80 8.29
CA HIS A 149 5.77 2.01 7.63
C HIS A 149 5.61 1.80 6.13
N THR A 150 4.55 2.38 5.56
CA THR A 150 4.32 2.43 4.11
C THR A 150 5.52 3.01 3.36
N THR A 151 6.12 4.09 3.89
CA THR A 151 7.37 4.69 3.40
C THR A 151 8.35 4.67 4.57
N PRO A 152 9.40 3.85 4.55
CA PRO A 152 10.38 3.76 5.63
C PRO A 152 11.13 5.08 5.87
N ASN A 153 11.92 5.15 6.95
CA ASN A 153 12.79 6.28 7.22
C ASN A 153 13.90 6.42 6.14
N PRO A 154 14.55 7.57 6.01
CA PRO A 154 15.50 7.84 4.92
C PRO A 154 16.64 6.82 4.80
N ILE A 155 17.17 6.33 5.92
CA ILE A 155 18.25 5.33 5.92
C ILE A 155 17.72 4.00 5.42
N ALA A 156 16.59 3.55 5.96
CA ALA A 156 15.98 2.28 5.60
C ALA A 156 15.55 2.24 4.13
N VAL A 157 15.04 3.35 3.57
CA VAL A 157 14.71 3.43 2.14
C VAL A 157 15.95 3.21 1.27
N GLN A 158 17.04 3.93 1.53
CA GLN A 158 18.27 3.81 0.74
C GLN A 158 18.91 2.42 0.88
N ALA A 159 18.93 1.87 2.11
CA ALA A 159 19.39 0.51 2.37
C ALA A 159 18.58 -0.53 1.59
N THR A 160 17.24 -0.42 1.66
CA THR A 160 16.32 -1.33 0.93
C THR A 160 16.55 -1.27 -0.58
N LEU A 161 16.68 -0.07 -1.15
CA LEU A 161 16.95 0.07 -2.58
C LEU A 161 18.31 -0.56 -2.98
N ALA A 162 19.33 -0.39 -2.13
CA ALA A 162 20.63 -1.01 -2.35
C ALA A 162 20.57 -2.55 -2.28
N ASP A 163 19.81 -3.10 -1.32
CA ASP A 163 19.63 -4.54 -1.17
C ASP A 163 18.80 -5.12 -2.32
N LEU A 164 17.71 -4.48 -2.74
CA LEU A 164 16.92 -4.89 -3.90
C LEU A 164 17.76 -4.89 -5.18
N LYS A 165 18.55 -3.83 -5.40
CA LYS A 165 19.49 -3.76 -6.53
C LYS A 165 20.51 -4.91 -6.50
N LYS A 166 21.12 -5.17 -5.32
CA LYS A 166 22.06 -6.29 -5.13
C LYS A 166 21.40 -7.65 -5.38
N ALA A 167 20.11 -7.78 -5.06
CA ALA A 167 19.30 -8.96 -5.32
C ALA A 167 18.83 -9.07 -6.80
N GLY A 168 19.21 -8.13 -7.67
CA GLY A 168 18.96 -8.18 -9.10
C GLY A 168 17.81 -7.33 -9.61
N ALA A 169 17.18 -6.52 -8.76
CA ALA A 169 16.14 -5.59 -9.20
C ALA A 169 16.68 -4.64 -10.28
N LYS A 170 15.88 -4.39 -11.30
CA LYS A 170 16.11 -3.39 -12.36
C LYS A 170 15.20 -2.19 -12.19
N ALA A 171 14.05 -2.40 -11.56
CA ALA A 171 13.08 -1.38 -11.21
C ALA A 171 12.62 -1.55 -9.77
N VAL A 172 12.06 -0.50 -9.19
CA VAL A 172 11.36 -0.55 -7.89
C VAL A 172 10.09 0.27 -7.97
N ALA A 173 8.96 -0.33 -7.62
CA ALA A 173 7.68 0.34 -7.42
C ALA A 173 7.52 0.66 -5.93
N MET A 174 7.41 1.94 -5.60
CA MET A 174 7.44 2.42 -4.22
C MET A 174 6.17 3.20 -3.86
N GLU A 175 5.53 2.83 -2.74
CA GLU A 175 4.50 3.67 -2.13
C GLU A 175 5.15 4.90 -1.47
N VAL A 176 4.74 6.09 -1.91
CA VAL A 176 5.25 7.37 -1.37
C VAL A 176 4.10 8.07 -0.62
N SER A 177 4.08 7.90 0.71
CA SER A 177 3.08 8.50 1.58
C SER A 177 3.28 10.01 1.73
N SER A 178 2.21 10.75 2.03
CA SER A 178 2.30 12.19 2.33
C SER A 178 3.23 12.49 3.51
N HIS A 179 3.22 11.65 4.55
CA HIS A 179 4.17 11.73 5.66
C HIS A 179 5.62 11.54 5.20
N GLY A 180 5.86 10.57 4.31
CA GLY A 180 7.21 10.33 3.75
C GLY A 180 7.73 11.51 2.96
N LEU A 181 6.86 12.16 2.18
CA LEU A 181 7.18 13.37 1.43
C LEU A 181 7.39 14.58 2.33
N ASP A 182 6.50 14.76 3.32
CA ASP A 182 6.57 15.90 4.21
C ASP A 182 7.79 15.85 5.14
N GLN A 183 8.09 14.66 5.66
CA GLN A 183 9.26 14.42 6.52
C GLN A 183 10.59 14.25 5.75
N GLY A 184 10.60 14.43 4.44
CA GLY A 184 11.82 14.36 3.64
C GLY A 184 12.46 12.97 3.57
N ARG A 185 11.67 11.89 3.78
CA ARG A 185 12.22 10.53 3.82
C ARG A 185 12.80 10.05 2.48
N VAL A 186 12.39 10.69 1.39
CA VAL A 186 12.71 10.28 0.02
C VAL A 186 13.40 11.38 -0.81
N THR A 187 13.82 12.49 -0.19
CA THR A 187 14.30 13.70 -0.88
C THR A 187 15.50 13.47 -1.80
N ALA A 188 16.38 12.53 -1.48
CA ALA A 188 17.57 12.23 -2.31
C ALA A 188 17.33 11.10 -3.32
N LEU A 189 16.09 10.59 -3.45
CA LEU A 189 15.78 9.58 -4.47
C LEU A 189 15.61 10.23 -5.85
N ALA A 190 16.04 9.53 -6.89
CA ALA A 190 15.80 9.90 -8.28
C ALA A 190 14.59 9.07 -8.79
N PHE A 191 13.41 9.70 -8.85
CA PHE A 191 12.21 9.07 -9.41
C PHE A 191 12.17 9.27 -10.92
N ASP A 192 11.94 8.18 -11.67
CA ASP A 192 11.69 8.23 -13.10
C ASP A 192 10.23 8.53 -13.41
N VAL A 193 9.32 7.90 -12.64
CA VAL A 193 7.87 8.03 -12.82
C VAL A 193 7.20 8.37 -11.50
N ALA A 194 6.34 9.38 -11.50
CA ALA A 194 5.46 9.72 -10.38
C ALA A 194 4.00 9.45 -10.75
N VAL A 195 3.29 8.71 -9.90
CA VAL A 195 1.89 8.33 -10.12
C VAL A 195 0.99 8.95 -9.05
N MET A 196 -0.06 9.67 -9.47
CA MET A 196 -1.15 10.17 -8.62
C MET A 196 -2.40 9.33 -8.83
N THR A 197 -2.89 8.66 -7.78
CA THR A 197 -4.12 7.87 -7.86
C THR A 197 -5.37 8.69 -7.56
N ASN A 198 -5.46 9.27 -6.37
CA ASN A 198 -6.58 10.10 -5.93
C ASN A 198 -6.24 10.87 -4.65
N LEU A 199 -7.03 11.91 -4.34
CA LEU A 199 -6.96 12.66 -3.11
C LEU A 199 -8.35 12.74 -2.46
N SER A 200 -8.52 12.10 -1.31
CA SER A 200 -9.71 12.20 -0.48
C SER A 200 -9.35 12.51 0.96
N ARG A 201 -10.32 12.85 1.80
CA ARG A 201 -10.10 13.24 3.19
C ARG A 201 -9.44 12.11 4.00
N ASP A 202 -8.20 12.33 4.43
CA ASP A 202 -7.42 11.43 5.27
C ASP A 202 -6.26 12.20 5.94
N HIS A 203 -5.68 11.66 7.00
CA HIS A 203 -4.48 12.18 7.68
C HIS A 203 -4.55 13.68 8.08
N LEU A 204 -5.74 14.23 8.36
CA LEU A 204 -5.89 15.62 8.78
C LEU A 204 -5.43 15.86 10.22
N ASP A 205 -5.32 14.82 11.03
CA ASP A 205 -4.67 14.82 12.35
C ASP A 205 -3.19 15.22 12.27
N TYR A 206 -2.53 14.90 11.16
CA TYR A 206 -1.14 15.26 10.90
C TYR A 206 -1.02 16.54 10.06
N HIS A 207 -1.72 16.64 8.93
CA HIS A 207 -1.58 17.74 7.97
C HIS A 207 -2.41 18.98 8.33
N GLY A 208 -3.39 18.85 9.24
CA GLY A 208 -4.28 19.93 9.66
C GLY A 208 -5.43 20.22 8.69
N ASN A 209 -5.18 20.30 7.38
CA ASN A 209 -6.19 20.57 6.35
C ASN A 209 -5.86 19.86 5.02
N MET A 210 -6.82 19.90 4.08
CA MET A 210 -6.69 19.24 2.77
C MET A 210 -5.65 19.91 1.88
N GLU A 211 -5.47 21.22 1.99
CA GLU A 211 -4.50 21.99 1.20
C GLU A 211 -3.06 21.58 1.55
N ALA A 212 -2.73 21.47 2.84
CA ALA A 212 -1.42 20.98 3.29
C ALA A 212 -1.19 19.50 2.91
N TYR A 213 -2.24 18.67 2.98
CA TYR A 213 -2.20 17.28 2.55
C TYR A 213 -1.92 17.14 1.05
N ALA A 214 -2.62 17.94 0.22
CA ALA A 214 -2.37 18.02 -1.22
C ALA A 214 -0.96 18.53 -1.54
N ALA A 215 -0.52 19.62 -0.88
CA ALA A 215 0.82 20.19 -1.06
C ALA A 215 1.93 19.18 -0.69
N ALA A 216 1.74 18.37 0.35
CA ALA A 216 2.69 17.31 0.69
C ALA A 216 2.84 16.29 -0.45
N LYS A 217 1.73 15.85 -1.08
CA LYS A 217 1.77 14.91 -2.23
C LYS A 217 2.30 15.56 -3.51
N ALA A 218 2.00 16.84 -3.73
CA ALA A 218 2.51 17.59 -4.89
C ALA A 218 4.05 17.59 -4.96
N LYS A 219 4.74 17.52 -3.82
CA LYS A 219 6.21 17.44 -3.77
C LYS A 219 6.78 16.37 -4.70
N LEU A 220 6.11 15.21 -4.85
CA LEU A 220 6.58 14.11 -5.71
C LEU A 220 6.62 14.51 -7.20
N PHE A 221 5.74 15.40 -7.63
CA PHE A 221 5.61 15.83 -9.03
C PHE A 221 6.54 17.00 -9.39
N GLY A 222 7.21 17.58 -8.39
CA GLY A 222 8.23 18.61 -8.56
C GLY A 222 9.67 18.10 -8.52
N TRP A 223 9.91 16.79 -8.64
CA TRP A 223 11.29 16.23 -8.67
C TRP A 223 12.01 16.64 -9.95
N ASN A 224 13.25 17.12 -9.82
CA ASN A 224 14.02 17.67 -10.96
C ASN A 224 14.32 16.63 -12.05
N ASP A 225 14.57 15.38 -11.65
CA ASP A 225 14.95 14.30 -12.57
C ASP A 225 13.75 13.48 -13.04
N LEU A 226 12.50 13.91 -12.75
CA LEU A 226 11.28 13.19 -13.06
C LEU A 226 11.04 13.15 -14.58
N LYS A 227 11.01 11.95 -15.16
CA LYS A 227 10.80 11.75 -16.60
C LYS A 227 9.31 11.79 -16.98
N CYS A 228 8.45 11.21 -16.14
CA CYS A 228 7.03 11.08 -16.43
C CYS A 228 6.15 11.27 -15.20
N ARG A 229 5.04 12.00 -15.40
CA ARG A 229 3.95 12.17 -14.45
C ARG A 229 2.72 11.42 -14.94
N VAL A 230 2.18 10.54 -14.12
CA VAL A 230 0.95 9.79 -14.39
C VAL A 230 -0.14 10.30 -13.45
N VAL A 231 -1.20 10.89 -13.97
CA VAL A 231 -2.21 11.58 -13.16
C VAL A 231 -3.63 11.18 -13.54
N ASN A 232 -4.47 11.05 -12.51
CA ASN A 232 -5.89 10.72 -12.63
C ASN A 232 -6.72 11.99 -12.89
N LEU A 233 -7.38 12.11 -14.05
CA LEU A 233 -8.26 13.23 -14.36
C LEU A 233 -9.67 13.11 -13.75
N ASP A 234 -10.05 11.94 -13.25
CA ASP A 234 -11.31 11.80 -12.50
C ASP A 234 -11.17 12.45 -11.10
N ASP A 235 -9.95 12.68 -10.64
CA ASP A 235 -9.62 13.34 -9.38
C ASP A 235 -9.34 14.84 -9.57
N ALA A 236 -9.94 15.70 -8.72
CA ALA A 236 -9.77 17.15 -8.83
C ALA A 236 -8.30 17.60 -8.66
N PHE A 237 -7.57 16.94 -7.73
CA PHE A 237 -6.16 17.25 -7.53
C PHE A 237 -5.28 16.72 -8.67
N GLY A 238 -5.66 15.57 -9.27
CA GLY A 238 -5.03 15.07 -10.49
C GLY A 238 -5.14 16.06 -11.64
N ARG A 239 -6.32 16.69 -11.84
CA ARG A 239 -6.51 17.75 -12.84
C ARG A 239 -5.62 18.98 -12.57
N GLN A 240 -5.47 19.38 -11.30
CA GLN A 240 -4.56 20.48 -10.94
C GLN A 240 -3.12 20.14 -11.30
N LEU A 241 -2.64 18.95 -10.94
CA LEU A 241 -1.29 18.50 -11.29
C LEU A 241 -1.07 18.40 -12.80
N ALA A 242 -2.09 17.99 -13.57
CA ALA A 242 -2.02 17.93 -15.02
C ALA A 242 -1.87 19.32 -15.67
N ALA A 243 -2.47 20.35 -15.06
CA ALA A 243 -2.41 21.73 -15.55
C ALA A 243 -1.08 22.42 -15.21
N GLU A 244 -0.28 21.90 -14.30
CA GLU A 244 1.01 22.45 -13.92
C GLU A 244 2.04 22.28 -15.05
N LYS A 245 2.77 23.37 -15.37
CA LYS A 245 3.85 23.32 -16.34
C LYS A 245 5.02 22.50 -15.77
N SER A 246 5.50 21.55 -16.55
CA SER A 246 6.66 20.73 -16.23
C SER A 246 7.31 20.24 -17.52
N GLU A 247 8.61 19.98 -17.47
CA GLU A 247 9.36 19.36 -18.57
C GLU A 247 9.15 17.84 -18.64
N SER A 248 8.67 17.20 -17.56
CA SER A 248 8.36 15.78 -17.55
C SER A 248 7.16 15.46 -18.43
N ARG A 249 7.23 14.32 -19.12
CA ARG A 249 6.11 13.79 -19.92
C ARG A 249 4.87 13.63 -19.05
N LEU A 250 3.71 14.07 -19.54
CA LEU A 250 2.42 13.87 -18.89
C LEU A 250 1.69 12.70 -19.54
N ILE A 251 1.29 11.71 -18.75
CA ILE A 251 0.34 10.67 -19.11
C ILE A 251 -0.86 10.80 -18.17
N SER A 252 -1.95 11.33 -18.67
CA SER A 252 -3.21 11.40 -17.92
C SER A 252 -4.04 10.14 -18.14
N TYR A 253 -4.84 9.75 -17.14
CA TYR A 253 -5.79 8.66 -17.31
C TYR A 253 -7.15 9.00 -16.69
N SER A 254 -8.21 8.40 -17.24
CA SER A 254 -9.58 8.65 -16.80
C SER A 254 -10.51 7.51 -17.21
N LEU A 255 -11.59 7.34 -16.45
CA LEU A 255 -12.77 6.53 -16.79
C LEU A 255 -13.96 7.40 -17.24
N GLU A 256 -13.81 8.75 -17.20
CA GLU A 256 -14.89 9.71 -17.47
C GLU A 256 -14.51 10.74 -18.53
N ASP A 257 -13.27 11.25 -18.51
CA ASP A 257 -12.79 12.29 -19.43
C ASP A 257 -12.10 11.69 -20.66
N SER A 258 -12.75 11.79 -21.82
CA SER A 258 -12.24 11.30 -23.11
C SER A 258 -11.01 12.06 -23.63
N ASN A 259 -10.61 13.18 -23.01
CA ASN A 259 -9.39 13.90 -23.35
C ASN A 259 -8.15 13.34 -22.63
N ALA A 260 -8.31 12.38 -21.72
CA ALA A 260 -7.19 11.73 -21.09
C ALA A 260 -6.33 10.97 -22.11
N TYR A 261 -5.02 10.91 -21.87
CA TYR A 261 -4.09 10.12 -22.70
C TYR A 261 -4.45 8.61 -22.70
N LEU A 262 -4.94 8.10 -21.57
CA LEU A 262 -5.51 6.76 -21.40
C LEU A 262 -6.97 6.92 -20.96
N TYR A 263 -7.90 6.63 -21.84
CA TYR A 263 -9.32 6.70 -21.54
C TYR A 263 -9.97 5.34 -21.73
N CYS A 264 -10.71 4.85 -20.74
CA CYS A 264 -11.51 3.66 -20.89
C CYS A 264 -12.98 3.97 -21.08
N ARG A 265 -13.58 3.40 -22.14
CA ARG A 265 -15.02 3.43 -22.39
C ARG A 265 -15.59 2.02 -22.44
N GLU A 266 -16.93 1.93 -22.36
CA GLU A 266 -17.67 0.67 -22.51
C GLU A 266 -17.20 -0.43 -21.55
N ALA A 267 -16.83 -0.04 -20.31
CA ALA A 267 -16.38 -0.98 -19.31
C ALA A 267 -17.54 -1.90 -18.90
N GLN A 268 -17.35 -3.20 -19.12
CA GLN A 268 -18.27 -4.28 -18.73
C GLN A 268 -17.64 -5.04 -17.56
N PHE A 269 -18.40 -5.15 -16.47
CA PHE A 269 -18.02 -5.86 -15.27
C PHE A 269 -18.76 -7.19 -15.22
N ASN A 270 -18.03 -8.27 -15.00
CA ASN A 270 -18.58 -9.61 -14.88
C ASN A 270 -17.77 -10.44 -13.86
N ASP A 271 -18.12 -11.69 -13.68
CA ASP A 271 -17.48 -12.64 -12.78
C ASP A 271 -16.01 -12.98 -13.17
N GLU A 272 -15.60 -12.71 -14.42
CA GLU A 272 -14.21 -12.86 -14.86
C GLU A 272 -13.34 -11.60 -14.64
N GLY A 273 -13.95 -10.46 -14.31
CA GLY A 273 -13.28 -9.20 -14.09
C GLY A 273 -13.87 -8.04 -14.91
N VAL A 274 -13.04 -7.38 -15.70
CA VAL A 274 -13.40 -6.20 -16.49
C VAL A 274 -12.94 -6.37 -17.94
N LEU A 275 -13.85 -6.08 -18.87
CA LEU A 275 -13.56 -5.87 -20.29
C LEU A 275 -13.87 -4.41 -20.62
N ALA A 276 -12.96 -3.71 -21.31
CA ALA A 276 -13.14 -2.31 -21.69
C ALA A 276 -12.47 -2.00 -23.02
N THR A 277 -12.88 -0.91 -23.66
CA THR A 277 -12.15 -0.32 -24.78
C THR A 277 -11.21 0.76 -24.24
N LEU A 278 -9.91 0.54 -24.33
CA LEU A 278 -8.87 1.53 -24.01
C LEU A 278 -8.61 2.40 -25.24
N VAL A 279 -8.86 3.68 -25.12
CA VAL A 279 -8.58 4.70 -26.14
C VAL A 279 -7.28 5.41 -25.77
N THR A 280 -6.37 5.52 -26.75
CA THR A 280 -5.08 6.18 -26.62
C THR A 280 -4.82 7.05 -27.84
N PRO A 281 -3.81 7.92 -27.88
CA PRO A 281 -3.42 8.65 -29.07
C PRO A 281 -3.03 7.76 -30.27
N GLN A 282 -2.68 6.48 -30.02
CA GLN A 282 -2.33 5.51 -31.06
C GLN A 282 -3.54 4.73 -31.59
N GLY A 283 -4.70 4.87 -30.98
CA GLY A 283 -5.93 4.18 -31.38
C GLY A 283 -6.65 3.49 -30.22
N GLU A 284 -7.57 2.59 -30.59
CA GLU A 284 -8.40 1.82 -29.66
C GLU A 284 -7.82 0.42 -29.49
N HIS A 285 -7.85 -0.05 -28.26
CA HIS A 285 -7.33 -1.36 -27.86
C HIS A 285 -8.31 -2.08 -26.95
N HIS A 286 -8.35 -3.41 -27.01
CA HIS A 286 -9.09 -4.20 -26.04
C HIS A 286 -8.30 -4.33 -24.75
N LEU A 287 -8.92 -3.91 -23.62
CA LEU A 287 -8.39 -4.09 -22.28
C LEU A 287 -9.17 -5.19 -21.58
N ARG A 288 -8.44 -6.18 -21.05
CA ARG A 288 -8.97 -7.22 -20.18
C ARG A 288 -8.20 -7.23 -18.88
N SER A 289 -8.90 -7.25 -17.76
CA SER A 289 -8.31 -7.39 -16.42
C SER A 289 -9.17 -8.34 -15.58
N THR A 290 -8.52 -9.20 -14.80
CA THR A 290 -9.18 -10.10 -13.84
C THR A 290 -9.57 -9.39 -12.54
N LEU A 291 -9.14 -8.15 -12.36
CA LEU A 291 -9.42 -7.35 -11.16
C LEU A 291 -10.86 -6.86 -11.15
N LEU A 292 -11.48 -6.88 -9.96
CA LEU A 292 -12.87 -6.53 -9.77
C LEU A 292 -13.02 -5.05 -9.37
N GLY A 293 -14.09 -4.42 -9.85
CA GLY A 293 -14.51 -3.08 -9.47
C GLY A 293 -13.88 -1.95 -10.28
N ARG A 294 -14.67 -0.86 -10.41
CA ARG A 294 -14.32 0.34 -11.19
C ARG A 294 -13.02 0.99 -10.69
N PHE A 295 -12.80 1.02 -9.36
CA PHE A 295 -11.58 1.60 -8.81
C PHE A 295 -10.32 0.80 -9.18
N ASN A 296 -10.42 -0.53 -9.35
CA ASN A 296 -9.31 -1.34 -9.81
C ASN A 296 -9.04 -1.13 -11.30
N LEU A 297 -10.05 -0.87 -12.13
CA LEU A 297 -9.83 -0.45 -13.51
C LEU A 297 -9.04 0.88 -13.56
N SER A 298 -9.35 1.83 -12.68
CA SER A 298 -8.56 3.06 -12.52
C SER A 298 -7.11 2.77 -12.08
N ASN A 299 -6.90 1.83 -11.14
CA ASN A 299 -5.55 1.39 -10.72
C ASN A 299 -4.79 0.71 -11.88
N VAL A 300 -5.47 -0.06 -12.72
CA VAL A 300 -4.89 -0.67 -13.95
C VAL A 300 -4.45 0.41 -14.92
N LEU A 301 -5.26 1.45 -15.17
CA LEU A 301 -4.85 2.57 -16.02
C LEU A 301 -3.62 3.30 -15.45
N ALA A 302 -3.57 3.51 -14.13
CA ALA A 302 -2.41 4.08 -13.47
C ALA A 302 -1.14 3.21 -13.67
N ALA A 303 -1.27 1.88 -13.57
CA ALA A 303 -0.16 0.94 -13.82
C ALA A 303 0.27 0.96 -15.29
N ILE A 304 -0.67 0.95 -16.25
CA ILE A 304 -0.37 1.13 -17.69
C ILE A 304 0.40 2.43 -17.90
N GLY A 305 -0.08 3.53 -17.33
CA GLY A 305 0.59 4.83 -17.42
C GLY A 305 2.01 4.81 -16.88
N ALA A 306 2.24 4.13 -15.74
CA ALA A 306 3.57 3.98 -15.16
C ALA A 306 4.52 3.19 -16.07
N LEU A 307 4.04 2.10 -16.68
CA LEU A 307 4.84 1.28 -17.60
C LEU A 307 5.15 2.02 -18.92
N LEU A 308 4.17 2.76 -19.46
CA LEU A 308 4.39 3.65 -20.60
C LEU A 308 5.38 4.78 -20.25
N GLY A 309 5.39 5.26 -19.01
CA GLY A 309 6.35 6.23 -18.49
C GLY A 309 7.79 5.70 -18.42
N LEU A 310 7.96 4.39 -18.40
CA LEU A 310 9.23 3.66 -18.53
C LEU A 310 9.50 3.18 -19.96
N ASP A 311 8.74 3.69 -20.95
CA ASP A 311 8.90 3.40 -22.39
C ASP A 311 8.61 1.94 -22.80
N TYR A 312 7.82 1.18 -22.02
CA TYR A 312 7.32 -0.12 -22.47
C TYR A 312 6.24 0.07 -23.55
N ALA A 313 6.22 -0.83 -24.54
CA ALA A 313 5.20 -0.80 -25.59
C ALA A 313 3.82 -1.19 -25.06
N LEU A 314 2.78 -0.48 -25.50
CA LEU A 314 1.39 -0.70 -25.02
C LEU A 314 0.93 -2.15 -25.25
N ASP A 315 1.22 -2.74 -26.42
CA ASP A 315 0.84 -4.12 -26.74
C ASP A 315 1.49 -5.15 -25.80
N GLU A 316 2.74 -4.91 -25.35
CA GLU A 316 3.39 -5.76 -24.37
C GLU A 316 2.72 -5.65 -23.01
N ILE A 317 2.36 -4.43 -22.60
CA ILE A 317 1.63 -4.18 -21.35
C ILE A 317 0.27 -4.88 -21.40
N LEU A 318 -0.53 -4.67 -22.44
CA LEU A 318 -1.87 -5.26 -22.58
C LEU A 318 -1.83 -6.80 -22.55
N ARG A 319 -0.79 -7.40 -23.10
CA ARG A 319 -0.62 -8.88 -23.09
C ARG A 319 -0.45 -9.47 -21.69
N VAL A 320 0.11 -8.73 -20.75
CA VAL A 320 0.36 -9.22 -19.38
C VAL A 320 -0.77 -8.86 -18.41
N LEU A 321 -1.59 -7.86 -18.71
CA LEU A 321 -2.68 -7.40 -17.82
C LEU A 321 -3.62 -8.52 -17.31
N PRO A 322 -4.06 -9.48 -18.15
CA PRO A 322 -4.97 -10.55 -17.71
C PRO A 322 -4.34 -11.51 -16.68
N LYS A 323 -3.02 -11.42 -16.46
CA LYS A 323 -2.28 -12.26 -15.51
C LYS A 323 -2.01 -11.55 -14.18
N LEU A 324 -2.36 -10.26 -14.09
CA LEU A 324 -2.12 -9.48 -12.88
C LEU A 324 -3.17 -9.79 -11.83
N GLU A 325 -2.73 -9.89 -10.61
CA GLU A 325 -3.56 -10.15 -9.44
C GLU A 325 -3.58 -8.95 -8.50
N GLY A 326 -4.69 -8.76 -7.79
CA GLY A 326 -4.81 -7.77 -6.75
C GLY A 326 -3.91 -8.08 -5.55
N PRO A 327 -3.62 -7.08 -4.69
CA PRO A 327 -2.90 -7.34 -3.44
C PRO A 327 -3.64 -8.35 -2.58
N ALA A 328 -2.88 -9.20 -1.86
CA ALA A 328 -3.46 -10.18 -0.95
C ALA A 328 -4.47 -9.54 0.02
N GLY A 329 -5.66 -10.16 0.14
CA GLY A 329 -6.73 -9.69 1.01
C GLY A 329 -7.37 -8.35 0.62
N ARG A 330 -7.20 -7.91 -0.63
CA ARG A 330 -7.85 -6.72 -1.20
C ARG A 330 -8.59 -7.11 -2.47
N MET A 331 -9.92 -7.22 -2.39
CA MET A 331 -10.74 -7.71 -3.51
C MET A 331 -10.19 -9.00 -4.14
N GLN A 332 -9.64 -9.87 -3.30
CA GLN A 332 -9.03 -11.12 -3.74
C GLN A 332 -10.10 -12.12 -4.10
N ARG A 333 -10.07 -12.58 -5.34
CA ARG A 333 -11.12 -13.47 -5.89
C ARG A 333 -10.76 -14.95 -5.78
N LEU A 334 -11.80 -15.77 -5.59
CA LEU A 334 -11.80 -17.23 -5.75
C LEU A 334 -13.07 -17.63 -6.49
N GLY A 335 -13.07 -18.77 -7.17
CA GLY A 335 -14.24 -19.25 -7.92
C GLY A 335 -14.58 -18.37 -9.13
N GLY A 336 -15.88 -18.24 -9.42
CA GLY A 336 -16.41 -17.63 -10.65
C GLY A 336 -16.59 -18.66 -11.77
N GLY A 337 -17.20 -18.25 -12.88
CA GLY A 337 -17.53 -19.16 -13.98
C GLY A 337 -18.69 -20.10 -13.64
N THR A 338 -18.42 -21.36 -13.36
CA THR A 338 -19.42 -22.36 -12.96
C THR A 338 -19.66 -22.44 -11.45
N GLN A 339 -18.89 -21.68 -10.67
CA GLN A 339 -18.98 -21.56 -9.21
C GLN A 339 -19.39 -20.15 -8.81
N PRO A 340 -19.92 -19.92 -7.58
CA PRO A 340 -20.09 -18.56 -7.08
C PRO A 340 -18.75 -17.82 -7.05
N LEU A 341 -18.79 -16.52 -7.36
CA LEU A 341 -17.62 -15.65 -7.21
C LEU A 341 -17.46 -15.27 -5.73
N VAL A 342 -16.41 -15.76 -5.10
CA VAL A 342 -16.07 -15.39 -3.72
C VAL A 342 -14.99 -14.31 -3.72
N VAL A 343 -15.18 -13.26 -2.93
CA VAL A 343 -14.26 -12.13 -2.82
C VAL A 343 -13.87 -11.89 -1.36
N VAL A 344 -12.58 -12.01 -1.06
CA VAL A 344 -12.01 -11.75 0.27
C VAL A 344 -11.46 -10.33 0.31
N ASP A 345 -11.91 -9.53 1.29
CA ASP A 345 -11.47 -8.14 1.46
C ASP A 345 -11.22 -7.75 2.92
N TYR A 346 -10.29 -6.83 3.12
CA TYR A 346 -9.95 -6.27 4.44
C TYR A 346 -10.91 -5.18 4.92
N ALA A 347 -12.04 -4.98 4.27
CA ALA A 347 -13.04 -3.96 4.62
C ALA A 347 -13.61 -4.22 6.01
N HIS A 348 -13.15 -3.47 7.01
CA HIS A 348 -13.51 -3.58 8.43
C HIS A 348 -14.01 -2.25 9.02
N THR A 349 -14.32 -1.29 8.17
CA THR A 349 -14.93 0.01 8.52
C THR A 349 -16.16 0.24 7.66
N PRO A 350 -17.14 1.08 8.11
CA PRO A 350 -18.33 1.39 7.33
C PRO A 350 -18.03 1.84 5.90
N ASP A 351 -17.21 2.88 5.72
CA ASP A 351 -16.84 3.43 4.40
C ASP A 351 -16.17 2.39 3.47
N ALA A 352 -15.27 1.55 4.02
CA ALA A 352 -14.61 0.52 3.23
C ALA A 352 -15.59 -0.57 2.77
N LEU A 353 -16.49 -0.99 3.66
CA LEU A 353 -17.49 -2.01 3.37
C LEU A 353 -18.51 -1.53 2.32
N GLU A 354 -18.95 -0.28 2.42
CA GLU A 354 -19.80 0.37 1.42
C GLU A 354 -19.15 0.34 0.05
N LYS A 355 -17.91 0.82 -0.07
CA LYS A 355 -17.17 0.85 -1.32
C LYS A 355 -16.95 -0.52 -1.95
N VAL A 356 -16.67 -1.54 -1.13
CA VAL A 356 -16.50 -2.92 -1.61
C VAL A 356 -17.81 -3.47 -2.16
N LEU A 357 -18.92 -3.31 -1.45
CA LEU A 357 -20.23 -3.79 -1.89
C LEU A 357 -20.71 -3.07 -3.15
N GLU A 358 -20.57 -1.75 -3.22
CA GLU A 358 -20.89 -0.96 -4.42
C GLU A 358 -20.04 -1.39 -5.63
N ALA A 359 -18.74 -1.64 -5.40
CA ALA A 359 -17.83 -2.06 -6.46
C ALA A 359 -18.14 -3.47 -6.98
N LEU A 360 -18.68 -4.35 -6.14
CA LEU A 360 -18.99 -5.74 -6.50
C LEU A 360 -20.40 -5.91 -7.07
N ARG A 361 -21.33 -4.99 -6.80
CA ARG A 361 -22.69 -5.06 -7.33
C ARG A 361 -22.77 -5.27 -8.84
N PRO A 362 -21.98 -4.56 -9.68
CA PRO A 362 -21.98 -4.78 -11.13
C PRO A 362 -21.46 -6.14 -11.60
N HIS A 363 -20.75 -6.87 -10.75
CA HIS A 363 -20.22 -8.20 -11.05
C HIS A 363 -21.22 -9.33 -10.74
N ALA A 364 -22.24 -9.08 -9.91
CA ALA A 364 -23.23 -10.06 -9.54
C ALA A 364 -24.37 -10.11 -10.58
N LYS A 365 -24.50 -11.23 -11.30
CA LYS A 365 -25.67 -11.54 -12.13
C LYS A 365 -26.86 -11.94 -11.26
N GLY A 366 -26.59 -12.66 -10.17
CA GLY A 366 -27.53 -13.06 -9.14
C GLY A 366 -27.47 -12.14 -7.92
N LYS A 367 -27.34 -12.74 -6.74
CA LYS A 367 -27.32 -12.06 -5.46
C LYS A 367 -25.90 -11.60 -5.10
N LEU A 368 -25.81 -10.49 -4.37
CA LEU A 368 -24.63 -10.06 -3.64
C LEU A 368 -24.80 -10.45 -2.18
N LEU A 369 -24.07 -11.45 -1.74
CA LEU A 369 -24.10 -11.99 -0.37
C LEU A 369 -22.92 -11.45 0.42
N CYS A 370 -23.10 -11.02 1.66
CA CYS A 370 -22.05 -10.45 2.48
C CYS A 370 -21.91 -11.18 3.81
N LEU A 371 -20.71 -11.66 4.09
CA LEU A 371 -20.28 -12.12 5.42
C LEU A 371 -19.35 -11.08 6.03
N PHE A 372 -19.67 -10.62 7.24
CA PHE A 372 -18.81 -9.71 7.99
C PHE A 372 -18.88 -9.96 9.48
N GLY A 373 -17.89 -9.44 10.19
CA GLY A 373 -17.83 -9.38 11.64
C GLY A 373 -17.14 -8.10 12.09
N CYS A 374 -17.11 -7.88 13.40
CA CYS A 374 -16.40 -6.76 14.00
C CYS A 374 -15.42 -7.24 15.06
N GLY A 375 -14.26 -6.57 15.15
CA GLY A 375 -13.26 -6.86 16.17
C GLY A 375 -13.71 -6.41 17.56
N GLY A 376 -13.39 -7.24 18.58
CA GLY A 376 -13.48 -6.85 19.99
C GLY A 376 -12.35 -5.88 20.38
N ASP A 377 -12.51 -5.19 21.53
CA ASP A 377 -11.59 -4.17 22.06
C ASP A 377 -11.25 -3.07 21.02
N ARG A 378 -12.24 -2.69 20.23
CA ARG A 378 -12.17 -1.68 19.17
C ARG A 378 -13.40 -0.76 19.23
N ASP A 379 -13.45 0.19 18.30
CA ASP A 379 -14.58 1.12 18.17
C ASP A 379 -15.92 0.35 18.02
N ARG A 380 -16.74 0.43 19.06
CA ARG A 380 -18.08 -0.19 19.09
C ARG A 380 -19.07 0.61 18.24
N GLY A 381 -18.85 1.92 18.06
CA GLY A 381 -19.77 2.79 17.31
C GLY A 381 -19.87 2.42 15.83
N LYS A 382 -18.85 1.80 15.26
CA LYS A 382 -18.89 1.34 13.85
C LYS A 382 -19.76 0.10 13.63
N ARG A 383 -20.05 -0.71 14.68
CA ARG A 383 -20.76 -1.99 14.56
C ARG A 383 -22.16 -1.83 13.97
N PRO A 384 -23.04 -0.96 14.51
CA PRO A 384 -24.35 -0.73 13.91
C PRO A 384 -24.29 -0.05 12.54
N LEU A 385 -23.30 0.82 12.28
CA LEU A 385 -23.14 1.48 10.98
C LEU A 385 -22.79 0.48 9.87
N MET A 386 -21.96 -0.52 10.17
CA MET A 386 -21.66 -1.60 9.22
C MET A 386 -22.92 -2.44 8.92
N ALA A 387 -23.75 -2.71 9.93
CA ALA A 387 -25.02 -3.40 9.75
C ALA A 387 -25.98 -2.64 8.81
N GLU A 388 -26.15 -1.33 9.00
CA GLU A 388 -26.98 -0.48 8.13
C GLU A 388 -26.51 -0.52 6.66
N ILE A 389 -25.21 -0.53 6.43
CA ILE A 389 -24.62 -0.56 5.08
C ILE A 389 -24.89 -1.89 4.39
N VAL A 390 -24.64 -3.00 5.06
CA VAL A 390 -24.87 -4.32 4.44
C VAL A 390 -26.35 -4.60 4.21
N GLU A 391 -27.24 -4.17 5.12
CA GLU A 391 -28.69 -4.25 4.93
C GLU A 391 -29.17 -3.49 3.70
N ARG A 392 -28.51 -2.37 3.36
CA ARG A 392 -28.84 -1.54 2.22
C ARG A 392 -28.30 -2.07 0.89
N LEU A 393 -27.11 -2.68 0.89
CA LEU A 393 -26.34 -2.96 -0.33
C LEU A 393 -26.23 -4.45 -0.68
N ALA A 394 -26.42 -5.36 0.27
CA ALA A 394 -26.35 -6.79 0.04
C ALA A 394 -27.78 -7.41 -0.02
N ASP A 395 -27.95 -8.47 -0.83
CA ASP A 395 -29.19 -9.21 -0.95
C ASP A 395 -29.35 -10.30 0.13
N GLY A 396 -28.23 -10.67 0.77
CA GLY A 396 -28.20 -11.60 1.90
C GLY A 396 -27.02 -11.32 2.81
N VAL A 397 -27.26 -11.42 4.12
CA VAL A 397 -26.28 -11.05 5.14
C VAL A 397 -26.08 -12.17 6.14
N LEU A 398 -24.81 -12.49 6.40
CA LEU A 398 -24.40 -13.38 7.47
C LEU A 398 -23.38 -12.67 8.37
N VAL A 399 -23.69 -12.55 9.66
CA VAL A 399 -22.80 -11.96 10.67
C VAL A 399 -22.07 -13.07 11.41
N THR A 400 -20.76 -12.90 11.58
CA THR A 400 -19.89 -13.87 12.24
C THR A 400 -18.79 -13.23 13.06
N ASP A 401 -17.93 -14.05 13.66
CA ASP A 401 -16.76 -13.59 14.40
C ASP A 401 -15.69 -13.02 13.46
N ASP A 402 -15.04 -11.96 13.91
CA ASP A 402 -13.77 -11.46 13.37
C ASP A 402 -12.64 -11.85 14.35
N ASN A 403 -12.01 -10.90 15.03
CA ASN A 403 -11.10 -11.10 16.15
C ASN A 403 -11.82 -10.67 17.44
N PRO A 404 -12.50 -11.56 18.18
CA PRO A 404 -13.27 -11.15 19.36
C PRO A 404 -12.38 -10.63 20.51
N ARG A 405 -11.09 -10.97 20.52
CA ARG A 405 -10.12 -10.60 21.54
C ARG A 405 -10.63 -10.94 22.94
N SER A 406 -10.77 -9.94 23.85
CA SER A 406 -11.29 -10.16 25.20
C SER A 406 -12.80 -10.02 25.33
N GLU A 407 -13.52 -9.54 24.30
CA GLU A 407 -14.97 -9.38 24.33
C GLU A 407 -15.70 -10.71 24.03
N ALA A 408 -16.83 -10.93 24.68
CA ALA A 408 -17.71 -12.05 24.36
C ALA A 408 -18.29 -11.88 22.94
N PRO A 409 -18.21 -12.88 22.06
CA PRO A 409 -18.79 -12.80 20.71
C PRO A 409 -20.25 -12.40 20.68
N SER A 410 -21.05 -12.87 21.65
CA SER A 410 -22.48 -12.51 21.77
C SER A 410 -22.70 -11.01 21.94
N GLN A 411 -21.84 -10.33 22.71
CA GLN A 411 -21.94 -8.88 22.90
C GLN A 411 -21.64 -8.12 21.59
N ILE A 412 -20.67 -8.61 20.82
CA ILE A 412 -20.36 -8.02 19.50
C ILE A 412 -21.54 -8.21 18.55
N PHE A 413 -22.17 -9.39 18.56
CA PHE A 413 -23.36 -9.68 17.76
C PHE A 413 -24.54 -8.78 18.15
N ASP A 414 -24.76 -8.54 19.44
CA ASP A 414 -25.83 -7.66 19.91
C ASP A 414 -25.61 -6.20 19.45
N ASP A 415 -24.38 -5.69 19.52
CA ASP A 415 -24.06 -4.35 19.02
C ASP A 415 -24.27 -4.24 17.49
N ILE A 416 -23.93 -5.29 16.73
CA ILE A 416 -24.15 -5.32 15.27
C ILE A 416 -25.66 -5.40 14.98
N ARG A 417 -26.39 -6.25 15.72
CA ARG A 417 -27.85 -6.46 15.55
C ARG A 417 -28.63 -5.18 15.72
N ALA A 418 -28.18 -4.29 16.61
CA ALA A 418 -28.84 -3.01 16.86
C ALA A 418 -28.83 -2.04 15.65
N GLY A 419 -27.99 -2.29 14.63
CA GLY A 419 -27.93 -1.49 13.42
C GLY A 419 -28.87 -1.94 12.30
N PHE A 420 -29.44 -3.15 12.38
CA PHE A 420 -30.42 -3.63 11.39
C PHE A 420 -31.82 -3.10 11.69
N LYS A 421 -32.55 -2.72 10.65
CA LYS A 421 -33.99 -2.39 10.74
C LYS A 421 -34.81 -3.65 10.98
N ASP A 422 -34.45 -4.74 10.30
CA ASP A 422 -35.09 -6.05 10.45
C ASP A 422 -34.03 -7.17 10.60
N ALA A 423 -33.56 -7.36 11.82
CA ALA A 423 -32.58 -8.40 12.14
C ALA A 423 -33.12 -9.86 11.97
N SER A 424 -34.43 -10.04 11.73
CA SER A 424 -35.02 -11.38 11.52
C SER A 424 -34.60 -11.99 10.17
N GLN A 425 -34.18 -11.17 9.22
CA GLN A 425 -33.69 -11.58 7.91
C GLN A 425 -32.17 -11.84 7.90
N VAL A 426 -31.48 -11.63 9.02
CA VAL A 426 -30.04 -11.73 9.13
C VAL A 426 -29.63 -12.98 9.89
N THR A 427 -28.73 -13.76 9.31
CA THR A 427 -28.18 -14.97 9.95
C THR A 427 -26.97 -14.61 10.80
N PHE A 428 -26.95 -15.06 12.06
CA PHE A 428 -25.83 -14.90 12.99
C PHE A 428 -25.22 -16.27 13.30
N VAL A 429 -23.96 -16.47 12.96
CA VAL A 429 -23.26 -17.77 13.12
C VAL A 429 -21.94 -17.54 13.85
N ALA A 430 -21.79 -18.12 15.04
CA ALA A 430 -20.52 -18.19 15.72
C ALA A 430 -19.59 -19.20 15.03
N GLY A 431 -18.29 -18.87 14.96
CA GLY A 431 -17.30 -19.66 14.24
C GLY A 431 -17.23 -19.30 12.76
N ARG A 432 -16.25 -18.43 12.42
CA ARG A 432 -16.12 -17.83 11.09
C ARG A 432 -15.99 -18.86 9.96
N GLY A 433 -15.23 -19.95 10.15
CA GLY A 433 -15.10 -21.01 9.14
C GLY A 433 -16.45 -21.70 8.80
N ALA A 434 -17.25 -22.02 9.83
CA ALA A 434 -18.59 -22.57 9.63
C ALA A 434 -19.53 -21.60 8.92
N ALA A 435 -19.41 -20.30 9.25
CA ALA A 435 -20.19 -19.24 8.63
C ALA A 435 -19.83 -19.07 7.12
N ILE A 436 -18.54 -19.12 6.78
CA ILE A 436 -18.06 -19.09 5.38
C ILE A 436 -18.62 -20.30 4.60
N ALA A 437 -18.48 -21.51 5.15
CA ALA A 437 -18.98 -22.72 4.51
C ALA A 437 -20.50 -22.66 4.29
N GLN A 438 -21.26 -22.18 5.29
CA GLN A 438 -22.72 -22.04 5.21
C GLN A 438 -23.12 -21.03 4.12
N LEU A 439 -22.47 -19.86 4.06
CA LEU A 439 -22.83 -18.83 3.11
C LEU A 439 -22.52 -19.27 1.67
N ILE A 440 -21.33 -19.84 1.43
CA ILE A 440 -20.93 -20.34 0.10
C ILE A 440 -21.82 -21.49 -0.34
N ALA A 441 -22.16 -22.42 0.55
CA ALA A 441 -23.09 -23.53 0.23
C ALA A 441 -24.50 -23.06 -0.16
N SER A 442 -24.93 -21.89 0.30
CA SER A 442 -26.25 -21.31 -0.04
C SER A 442 -26.25 -20.50 -1.34
N ALA A 443 -25.05 -20.21 -1.90
CA ALA A 443 -24.91 -19.38 -3.09
C ALA A 443 -25.12 -20.18 -4.39
N SER A 444 -25.64 -19.53 -5.43
CA SER A 444 -25.68 -20.02 -6.80
C SER A 444 -24.42 -19.58 -7.58
N ALA A 445 -24.18 -20.18 -8.75
CA ALA A 445 -23.04 -19.83 -9.61
C ALA A 445 -23.06 -18.36 -10.08
N ASP A 446 -24.24 -17.73 -10.16
CA ASP A 446 -24.41 -16.35 -10.57
C ASP A 446 -24.23 -15.34 -9.41
N ASP A 447 -24.06 -15.84 -8.17
CA ASP A 447 -23.96 -15.00 -6.98
C ASP A 447 -22.51 -14.56 -6.72
N VAL A 448 -22.39 -13.40 -6.07
CA VAL A 448 -21.12 -12.89 -5.52
C VAL A 448 -21.19 -12.97 -3.99
N VAL A 449 -20.20 -13.61 -3.39
CA VAL A 449 -20.05 -13.77 -1.94
C VAL A 449 -18.87 -12.92 -1.45
N VAL A 450 -19.14 -11.95 -0.60
CA VAL A 450 -18.11 -11.07 0.00
C VAL A 450 -17.77 -11.56 1.39
N LEU A 451 -16.51 -11.88 1.64
CA LEU A 451 -15.96 -12.18 2.96
C LEU A 451 -15.17 -10.94 3.44
N ALA A 452 -15.81 -10.12 4.26
CA ALA A 452 -15.27 -8.84 4.70
C ALA A 452 -14.67 -8.90 6.11
N GLY A 453 -13.58 -8.13 6.31
CA GLY A 453 -12.97 -7.86 7.61
C GLY A 453 -11.53 -8.31 7.73
N LYS A 454 -11.21 -9.57 7.47
CA LYS A 454 -9.88 -10.15 7.71
C LYS A 454 -8.89 -9.96 6.57
N GLY A 455 -9.36 -9.98 5.32
CA GLY A 455 -8.47 -9.85 4.16
C GLY A 455 -7.32 -10.85 4.17
N HIS A 456 -6.10 -10.36 4.31
CA HIS A 456 -4.87 -11.16 4.32
C HIS A 456 -4.46 -11.69 5.71
N GLU A 457 -5.23 -11.42 6.76
CA GLU A 457 -4.91 -11.94 8.11
C GLU A 457 -4.97 -13.47 8.10
N ASP A 458 -3.92 -14.09 8.62
CA ASP A 458 -3.73 -15.54 8.71
C ASP A 458 -3.99 -16.11 10.12
N TYR A 459 -4.65 -15.31 10.98
CA TYR A 459 -4.98 -15.69 12.34
C TYR A 459 -6.34 -15.13 12.79
N GLN A 460 -6.89 -15.72 13.84
CA GLN A 460 -7.97 -15.16 14.66
C GLN A 460 -7.49 -14.98 16.09
N GLU A 461 -7.69 -13.79 16.67
CA GLU A 461 -7.27 -13.45 18.03
C GLU A 461 -8.43 -13.64 19.00
N ILE A 462 -8.28 -14.58 19.96
CA ILE A 462 -9.28 -14.94 20.98
C ILE A 462 -8.58 -14.95 22.33
N ASN A 463 -9.04 -14.14 23.28
CA ASN A 463 -8.48 -14.03 24.65
C ASN A 463 -6.95 -13.81 24.69
N GLY A 464 -6.42 -13.04 23.74
CA GLY A 464 -4.98 -12.74 23.66
C GLY A 464 -4.13 -13.81 22.97
N GLU A 465 -4.75 -14.92 22.54
CA GLU A 465 -4.08 -15.98 21.79
C GLU A 465 -4.41 -15.87 20.30
N ARG A 466 -3.43 -16.12 19.43
CA ARG A 466 -3.61 -16.16 17.99
C ARG A 466 -3.75 -17.60 17.50
N HIS A 467 -4.88 -17.92 16.93
CA HIS A 467 -5.17 -19.19 16.29
C HIS A 467 -5.02 -19.04 14.79
N ALA A 468 -4.36 -20.00 14.13
CA ALA A 468 -4.23 -20.00 12.66
C ALA A 468 -5.61 -20.04 12.01
N PHE A 469 -5.89 -19.10 11.10
CA PHE A 469 -7.16 -18.97 10.38
C PHE A 469 -6.99 -18.09 9.15
N SER A 470 -7.57 -18.48 8.03
CA SER A 470 -7.52 -17.68 6.80
C SER A 470 -8.83 -17.78 6.04
N ASP A 471 -9.45 -16.62 5.75
CA ASP A 471 -10.66 -16.54 4.92
C ASP A 471 -10.46 -17.20 3.54
N LEU A 472 -9.26 -17.06 2.96
CA LEU A 472 -8.92 -17.65 1.67
C LEU A 472 -8.94 -19.18 1.70
N VAL A 473 -8.35 -19.77 2.75
CA VAL A 473 -8.29 -21.23 2.90
C VAL A 473 -9.69 -21.79 3.15
N GLU A 474 -10.48 -21.17 4.02
CA GLU A 474 -11.85 -21.60 4.32
C GLU A 474 -12.76 -21.45 3.09
N ALA A 475 -12.59 -20.37 2.31
CA ALA A 475 -13.34 -20.16 1.07
C ALA A 475 -13.00 -21.21 -0.01
N ASP A 476 -11.73 -21.56 -0.18
CA ASP A 476 -11.26 -22.56 -1.12
C ASP A 476 -11.83 -23.95 -0.78
N HIS A 477 -11.79 -24.33 0.51
CA HIS A 477 -12.42 -25.56 0.99
C HIS A 477 -13.93 -25.57 0.75
N ALA A 478 -14.62 -24.45 1.02
CA ALA A 478 -16.05 -24.33 0.83
C ALA A 478 -16.46 -24.39 -0.66
N LEU A 479 -15.68 -23.77 -1.56
CA LEU A 479 -15.90 -23.85 -3.01
C LEU A 479 -15.68 -25.25 -3.53
N THR A 480 -14.66 -25.97 -3.05
CA THR A 480 -14.43 -27.38 -3.40
C THR A 480 -15.63 -28.24 -2.98
N ALA A 481 -16.17 -28.03 -1.77
CA ALA A 481 -17.35 -28.73 -1.30
C ALA A 481 -18.60 -28.37 -2.11
N TRP A 482 -18.76 -27.13 -2.50
CA TRP A 482 -19.85 -26.64 -3.35
C TRP A 482 -19.84 -27.33 -4.73
N GLU A 483 -18.67 -27.45 -5.36
CA GLU A 483 -18.51 -28.11 -6.65
C GLU A 483 -18.95 -29.57 -6.60
N VAL A 484 -18.54 -30.31 -5.56
CA VAL A 484 -18.94 -31.71 -5.35
C VAL A 484 -20.47 -31.83 -5.17
N ALA A 485 -21.12 -30.88 -4.52
CA ALA A 485 -22.56 -30.89 -4.27
C ALA A 485 -23.39 -30.51 -5.50
N HIS A 486 -22.81 -29.83 -6.51
CA HIS A 486 -23.50 -29.35 -7.72
C HIS A 486 -23.01 -30.03 -9.02
N ALA A 487 -22.04 -30.96 -8.93
CA ALA A 487 -21.59 -31.80 -10.03
C ALA A 487 -22.61 -32.96 -10.27
#